data_d6d247a2a0a9f4bb4d71417e390f0005
#
_entry.id   d6d247a2a0a9f4bb4d71417e390f0005
#
_cell.length_a   1.000
_cell.length_b   1.000
_cell.length_c   1.000
_cell.angle_alpha   90.00
_cell.angle_beta   90.00
_cell.angle_gamma   90.00
#
_symmetry.space_group_name_H-M   'P 1'
#
loop_
_entity.id
_entity.type
_entity.pdbx_description
1 polymer ?
#
loop_
_entity_poly.entity_id
_entity_poly.type
_entity_poly.pdbx_seq_one_letter_code
_entity_poly.pdbx_strand_id
1 'polypeptide(L)'
;VALVQADFRFARDTRGWRLAEFKSGNRDWVNVTGVAAAVDKLKRTAAADELSTIAKALGDFRRERGFFVVSDKESVLIDHLSPKYLTRVIRVDPWLRPYQYDGQPDRYSLRSLGPDGKPNTSDDIVVSGP
;
A
#
# COMPACT_ATOMS: atom_id res chain seq x y z
N VAL A 1 -1.08 30.49 21.55
CA VAL A 1 -1.58 29.13 21.23
C VAL A 1 -3.08 29.21 21.00
N ALA A 2 -3.55 28.82 19.82
CA ALA A 2 -4.97 28.69 19.55
C ALA A 2 -5.47 27.32 20.08
N LEU A 3 -6.45 27.37 20.98
CA LEU A 3 -7.15 26.17 21.44
C LEU A 3 -8.30 25.87 20.49
N VAL A 4 -8.32 24.68 19.89
CA VAL A 4 -9.43 24.22 19.06
C VAL A 4 -10.20 23.19 19.85
N GLN A 5 -11.50 23.48 20.09
CA GLN A 5 -12.40 22.51 20.71
C GLN A 5 -12.74 21.42 19.70
N ALA A 6 -12.65 20.18 20.13
CA ALA A 6 -13.10 19.03 19.35
C ALA A 6 -14.10 18.22 20.17
N ASP A 7 -15.23 17.86 19.55
CA ASP A 7 -16.27 17.02 20.12
C ASP A 7 -16.25 15.66 19.45
N PHE A 8 -16.53 14.61 20.21
CA PHE A 8 -16.49 13.23 19.74
C PHE A 8 -17.80 12.51 20.10
N ARG A 9 -18.31 11.70 19.18
CA ARG A 9 -19.42 10.78 19.39
C ARG A 9 -18.95 9.35 19.28
N PHE A 10 -19.33 8.53 20.24
CA PHE A 10 -19.03 7.11 20.29
C PHE A 10 -20.29 6.30 20.06
N ALA A 11 -20.17 5.22 19.30
CA ALA A 11 -21.20 4.21 19.13
C ALA A 11 -20.74 2.89 19.73
N ARG A 12 -21.68 2.09 20.24
CA ARG A 12 -21.42 0.76 20.74
C ARG A 12 -21.95 -0.29 19.79
N ASP A 13 -21.12 -1.28 19.48
CA ASP A 13 -21.48 -2.46 18.71
C ASP A 13 -21.10 -3.75 19.47
N THR A 14 -21.19 -4.89 18.82
CA THR A 14 -20.86 -6.22 19.40
C THR A 14 -19.41 -6.36 19.81
N ARG A 15 -18.49 -5.51 19.31
CA ARG A 15 -17.06 -5.49 19.63
C ARG A 15 -16.69 -4.46 20.70
N GLY A 16 -17.65 -3.60 21.09
CA GLY A 16 -17.45 -2.59 22.11
C GLY A 16 -17.71 -1.16 21.62
N TRP A 17 -17.14 -0.19 22.35
CA TRP A 17 -17.24 1.22 21.99
C TRP A 17 -16.25 1.58 20.90
N ARG A 18 -16.72 2.35 19.90
CA ARG A 18 -15.88 2.91 18.83
C ARG A 18 -16.20 4.36 18.59
N LEU A 19 -15.22 5.13 18.14
CA LEU A 19 -15.42 6.49 17.67
C LEU A 19 -16.26 6.45 16.39
N ALA A 20 -17.39 7.12 16.37
CA ALA A 20 -18.31 7.17 15.24
C ALA A 20 -18.20 8.48 14.46
N GLU A 21 -18.17 9.60 15.14
CA GLU A 21 -18.15 10.92 14.55
C GLU A 21 -17.27 11.87 15.38
N PHE A 22 -16.73 12.87 14.72
CA PHE A 22 -16.05 13.99 15.38
C PHE A 22 -16.39 15.30 14.67
N LYS A 23 -16.24 16.41 15.38
CA LYS A 23 -16.26 17.75 14.80
C LYS A 23 -15.20 18.63 15.47
N SER A 24 -14.75 19.64 14.75
CA SER A 24 -13.81 20.64 15.26
C SER A 24 -14.48 22.02 15.24
N GLY A 25 -14.63 22.63 16.40
CA GLY A 25 -15.29 23.92 16.54
C GLY A 25 -16.76 23.86 16.08
N ASN A 26 -17.17 24.84 15.27
CA ASN A 26 -18.53 24.96 14.74
C ASN A 26 -18.73 24.25 13.38
N ARG A 27 -17.83 23.35 12.99
CA ARG A 27 -17.97 22.58 11.75
C ARG A 27 -18.97 21.46 11.92
N ASP A 28 -19.40 20.89 10.78
CA ASP A 28 -20.31 19.75 10.77
C ASP A 28 -19.66 18.48 11.35
N TRP A 29 -20.49 17.55 11.80
CA TRP A 29 -20.05 16.24 12.23
C TRP A 29 -19.49 15.44 11.05
N VAL A 30 -18.30 14.87 11.24
CA VAL A 30 -17.62 14.03 10.26
C VAL A 30 -17.73 12.57 10.70
N ASN A 31 -18.24 11.72 9.83
CA ASN A 31 -18.32 10.27 10.06
C ASN A 31 -16.95 9.63 9.90
N VAL A 32 -16.47 8.98 10.95
CA VAL A 32 -15.13 8.35 10.97
C VAL A 32 -15.04 7.20 9.97
N THR A 33 -16.11 6.42 9.79
CA THR A 33 -16.12 5.32 8.81
C THR A 33 -15.94 5.83 7.38
N GLY A 34 -16.58 6.95 7.03
CA GLY A 34 -16.42 7.58 5.72
C GLY A 34 -15.00 8.11 5.48
N VAL A 35 -14.38 8.70 6.51
CA VAL A 35 -12.98 9.15 6.44
C VAL A 35 -12.03 7.97 6.28
N ALA A 36 -12.21 6.91 7.06
CA ALA A 36 -11.40 5.70 6.96
C ALA A 36 -11.49 5.06 5.56
N ALA A 37 -12.70 4.98 4.99
CA ALA A 37 -12.89 4.46 3.63
C ALA A 37 -12.20 5.34 2.57
N ALA A 38 -12.25 6.67 2.72
CA ALA A 38 -11.56 7.60 1.82
C ALA A 38 -10.03 7.46 1.91
N VAL A 39 -9.48 7.31 3.11
CA VAL A 39 -8.04 7.08 3.35
C VAL A 39 -7.62 5.74 2.74
N ASP A 40 -8.40 4.67 2.92
CA ASP A 40 -8.11 3.36 2.32
C ASP A 40 -8.11 3.43 0.79
N LYS A 41 -9.04 4.15 0.19
CA LYS A 41 -9.06 4.35 -1.27
C LYS A 41 -7.80 5.06 -1.76
N LEU A 42 -7.34 6.10 -1.08
CA LEU A 42 -6.10 6.80 -1.40
C LEU A 42 -4.88 5.88 -1.28
N LYS A 43 -4.81 5.09 -0.22
CA LYS A 43 -3.74 4.11 0.00
C LYS A 43 -3.71 3.02 -1.08
N ARG A 44 -4.88 2.52 -1.49
CA ARG A 44 -4.97 1.55 -2.60
C ARG A 44 -4.44 2.12 -3.91
N THR A 45 -4.81 3.36 -4.24
CA THR A 45 -4.28 4.05 -5.42
C THR A 45 -2.77 4.21 -5.34
N ALA A 46 -2.25 4.67 -4.20
CA ALA A 46 -0.81 4.82 -3.99
C ALA A 46 -0.06 3.48 -4.12
N ALA A 47 -0.58 2.39 -3.55
CA ALA A 47 0.00 1.05 -3.68
C ALA A 47 0.01 0.57 -5.14
N ALA A 48 -1.06 0.78 -5.89
CA ALA A 48 -1.12 0.42 -7.31
C ALA A 48 -0.09 1.19 -8.13
N ASP A 49 0.09 2.49 -7.87
CA ASP A 49 1.08 3.34 -8.54
C ASP A 49 2.52 2.90 -8.20
N GLU A 50 2.78 2.55 -6.94
CA GLU A 50 4.09 2.03 -6.50
C GLU A 50 4.40 0.67 -7.14
N LEU A 51 3.44 -0.26 -7.14
CA LEU A 51 3.58 -1.55 -7.81
C LEU A 51 3.84 -1.39 -9.31
N SER A 52 3.13 -0.48 -9.97
CA SER A 52 3.35 -0.15 -11.38
C SER A 52 4.75 0.41 -11.63
N THR A 53 5.25 1.26 -10.72
CA THR A 53 6.60 1.82 -10.81
C THR A 53 7.67 0.73 -10.68
N ILE A 54 7.53 -0.20 -9.73
CA ILE A 54 8.44 -1.34 -9.57
C ILE A 54 8.34 -2.28 -10.78
N ALA A 55 7.14 -2.55 -11.27
CA ALA A 55 6.91 -3.39 -12.45
C ALA A 55 7.60 -2.83 -13.71
N LYS A 56 7.53 -1.51 -13.91
CA LYS A 56 8.26 -0.83 -14.98
C LYS A 56 9.77 -1.01 -14.83
N ALA A 57 10.31 -0.81 -13.65
CA ALA A 57 11.74 -1.00 -13.36
C ALA A 57 12.18 -2.46 -13.61
N LEU A 58 11.34 -3.44 -13.26
CA LEU A 58 11.55 -4.86 -13.57
C LEU A 58 11.56 -5.11 -15.08
N GLY A 59 10.68 -4.48 -15.84
CA GLY A 59 10.65 -4.55 -17.30
C GLY A 59 11.94 -3.98 -17.93
N ASP A 60 12.42 -2.85 -17.42
CA ASP A 60 13.66 -2.24 -17.87
C ASP A 60 14.87 -3.11 -17.53
N PHE A 61 14.91 -3.69 -16.33
CA PHE A 61 15.94 -4.66 -15.92
C PHE A 61 15.94 -5.89 -16.85
N ARG A 62 14.77 -6.49 -17.10
CA ARG A 62 14.65 -7.65 -18.01
C ARG A 62 15.12 -7.32 -19.43
N ARG A 63 14.78 -6.14 -19.94
CA ARG A 63 15.20 -5.71 -21.29
C ARG A 63 16.73 -5.65 -21.43
N GLU A 64 17.42 -5.27 -20.38
CA GLU A 64 18.88 -5.19 -20.36
C GLU A 64 19.55 -6.52 -20.02
N ARG A 65 18.98 -7.30 -19.08
CA ARG A 65 19.59 -8.52 -18.55
C ARG A 65 19.10 -9.81 -19.18
N GLY A 66 17.94 -9.79 -19.84
CA GLY A 66 17.32 -10.94 -20.45
C GLY A 66 16.44 -11.79 -19.52
N PHE A 67 16.39 -11.47 -18.22
CA PHE A 67 15.63 -12.19 -17.20
C PHE A 67 15.15 -11.24 -16.12
N PHE A 68 14.15 -11.65 -15.33
CA PHE A 68 13.73 -10.90 -14.12
C PHE A 68 14.64 -11.24 -12.93
N VAL A 69 14.61 -10.38 -11.91
CA VAL A 69 15.30 -10.64 -10.65
C VAL A 69 14.76 -11.92 -10.03
N VAL A 70 15.60 -12.92 -9.83
CA VAL A 70 15.20 -14.22 -9.26
C VAL A 70 15.35 -14.15 -7.75
N SER A 71 14.23 -14.03 -7.05
CA SER A 71 14.19 -13.96 -5.58
C SER A 71 12.74 -14.05 -5.08
N ASP A 72 12.56 -14.46 -3.84
CA ASP A 72 11.33 -14.33 -3.05
C ASP A 72 11.40 -13.19 -2.01
N LYS A 73 12.48 -12.37 -2.04
CA LYS A 73 12.73 -11.31 -1.07
C LYS A 73 12.67 -9.95 -1.72
N GLU A 74 11.83 -9.07 -1.18
CA GLU A 74 11.71 -7.68 -1.59
C GLU A 74 13.06 -6.92 -1.52
N SER A 75 13.85 -7.16 -0.48
CA SER A 75 15.14 -6.49 -0.32
C SER A 75 16.10 -6.79 -1.47
N VAL A 76 16.15 -8.05 -1.93
CA VAL A 76 16.97 -8.46 -3.08
C VAL A 76 16.46 -7.80 -4.36
N LEU A 77 15.14 -7.76 -4.56
CA LEU A 77 14.54 -7.06 -5.69
C LEU A 77 15.00 -5.59 -5.74
N ILE A 78 14.81 -4.86 -4.64
CA ILE A 78 15.14 -3.42 -4.58
C ILE A 78 16.64 -3.17 -4.76
N ASP A 79 17.50 -4.00 -4.18
CA ASP A 79 18.96 -3.87 -4.34
C ASP A 79 19.40 -4.05 -5.81
N HIS A 80 18.71 -4.88 -6.59
CA HIS A 80 18.99 -5.03 -8.03
C HIS A 80 18.41 -3.89 -8.88
N LEU A 81 17.28 -3.31 -8.47
CA LEU A 81 16.62 -2.26 -9.24
C LEU A 81 17.15 -0.84 -8.92
N SER A 82 17.54 -0.60 -7.66
CA SER A 82 17.98 0.72 -7.22
C SER A 82 19.53 0.85 -7.32
N PRO A 83 20.05 2.02 -7.71
CA PRO A 83 19.33 3.22 -8.17
C PRO A 83 19.08 3.28 -9.69
N LYS A 84 19.56 2.31 -10.44
CA LYS A 84 19.63 2.38 -11.92
C LYS A 84 18.25 2.38 -12.58
N TYR A 85 17.37 1.46 -12.18
CA TYR A 85 16.03 1.28 -12.76
C TYR A 85 14.95 1.89 -11.87
N LEU A 86 15.21 2.01 -10.57
CA LEU A 86 14.31 2.56 -9.57
C LEU A 86 15.00 3.68 -8.81
N THR A 87 14.71 4.94 -9.14
CA THR A 87 15.34 6.13 -8.56
C THR A 87 14.92 6.37 -7.11
N ARG A 88 13.70 5.98 -6.74
CA ARG A 88 13.17 6.05 -5.38
C ARG A 88 13.07 4.65 -4.79
N VAL A 89 13.70 4.43 -3.66
CA VAL A 89 13.58 3.17 -2.93
C VAL A 89 12.15 3.01 -2.39
N ILE A 90 11.45 1.95 -2.82
CA ILE A 90 10.09 1.61 -2.41
C ILE A 90 10.17 0.23 -1.75
N ARG A 91 10.08 0.16 -0.42
CA ARG A 91 10.20 -1.10 0.33
C ARG A 91 8.90 -1.54 0.98
N VAL A 92 8.07 -0.60 1.37
CA VAL A 92 6.82 -0.86 2.10
C VAL A 92 5.65 -0.22 1.38
N ASP A 93 4.50 -0.86 1.51
CA ASP A 93 3.24 -0.35 1.01
C ASP A 93 2.68 0.80 1.89
N PRO A 94 1.60 1.47 1.50
CA PRO A 94 0.99 2.53 2.29
C PRO A 94 0.43 2.10 3.67
N TRP A 95 0.35 0.80 3.95
CA TRP A 95 0.02 0.25 5.28
C TRP A 95 1.27 -0.17 6.07
N LEU A 96 2.48 0.23 5.60
CA LEU A 96 3.78 0.00 6.22
C LEU A 96 4.19 -1.48 6.29
N ARG A 97 3.76 -2.29 5.32
CA ARG A 97 4.16 -3.68 5.18
C ARG A 97 5.06 -3.85 3.96
N PRO A 98 6.06 -4.74 4.03
CA PRO A 98 6.88 -5.06 2.85
C PRO A 98 6.02 -5.56 1.70
N TYR A 99 6.32 -5.11 0.48
CA TYR A 99 5.77 -5.72 -0.73
C TYR A 99 6.23 -7.17 -0.82
N GLN A 100 5.33 -8.06 -1.21
CA GLN A 100 5.70 -9.44 -1.49
C GLN A 100 6.15 -9.57 -2.95
N TYR A 101 7.27 -10.24 -3.15
CA TYR A 101 7.85 -10.49 -4.46
C TYR A 101 8.13 -11.98 -4.63
N ASP A 102 7.80 -12.51 -5.79
CA ASP A 102 8.19 -13.85 -6.26
C ASP A 102 8.64 -13.71 -7.71
N GLY A 103 9.95 -13.77 -7.92
CA GLY A 103 10.59 -13.63 -9.22
C GLY A 103 11.24 -14.88 -9.71
N GLN A 104 10.92 -15.25 -10.94
CA GLN A 104 11.52 -16.30 -11.74
C GLN A 104 12.21 -15.67 -12.96
N PRO A 105 13.06 -16.38 -13.69
CA PRO A 105 13.74 -15.79 -14.84
C PRO A 105 12.80 -15.23 -15.91
N ASP A 106 11.66 -15.85 -16.12
CA ASP A 106 10.70 -15.57 -17.18
C ASP A 106 9.41 -14.86 -16.71
N ARG A 107 9.13 -14.83 -15.41
CA ARG A 107 7.92 -14.25 -14.85
C ARG A 107 8.16 -13.70 -13.45
N TYR A 108 7.23 -12.88 -12.98
CA TYR A 108 7.21 -12.39 -11.59
C TYR A 108 5.79 -12.15 -11.11
N SER A 109 5.65 -12.14 -9.79
CA SER A 109 4.48 -11.63 -9.07
C SER A 109 4.94 -10.62 -8.01
N LEU A 110 4.26 -9.50 -7.93
CA LEU A 110 4.51 -8.42 -6.97
C LEU A 110 3.18 -8.03 -6.33
N ARG A 111 3.12 -7.95 -4.99
CA ARG A 111 1.87 -7.83 -4.25
C ARG A 111 1.98 -6.91 -3.05
N SER A 112 0.95 -6.07 -2.82
CA SER A 112 0.59 -5.53 -1.51
C SER A 112 -0.54 -6.35 -0.91
N LEU A 113 -0.47 -6.63 0.40
CA LEU A 113 -1.50 -7.36 1.13
C LEU A 113 -2.71 -6.49 1.51
N GLY A 114 -2.76 -5.26 1.02
CA GLY A 114 -3.87 -4.35 1.28
C GLY A 114 -4.07 -4.00 2.76
N PRO A 115 -5.25 -3.46 3.12
CA PRO A 115 -5.51 -3.01 4.48
C PRO A 115 -5.57 -4.13 5.53
N ASP A 116 -6.04 -5.33 5.19
CA ASP A 116 -6.16 -6.42 6.15
C ASP A 116 -4.82 -7.15 6.44
N GLY A 117 -3.84 -6.99 5.56
CA GLY A 117 -2.51 -7.58 5.68
C GLY A 117 -2.47 -9.10 5.58
N LYS A 118 -3.49 -9.72 4.98
CA LYS A 118 -3.60 -11.16 4.80
C LYS A 118 -3.44 -11.51 3.32
N PRO A 119 -2.65 -12.53 2.98
CA PRO A 119 -2.50 -12.95 1.60
C PRO A 119 -3.74 -13.68 1.08
N ASN A 120 -3.97 -13.54 -0.22
CA ASN A 120 -5.05 -14.20 -0.96
C ASN A 120 -6.45 -13.74 -0.53
N THR A 121 -6.59 -12.47 -0.22
CA THR A 121 -7.88 -11.81 0.02
C THR A 121 -8.26 -10.89 -1.12
N SER A 122 -9.51 -10.43 -1.14
CA SER A 122 -10.02 -9.55 -2.21
C SER A 122 -9.43 -8.14 -2.19
N ASP A 123 -8.74 -7.78 -1.15
CA ASP A 123 -8.09 -6.48 -0.99
C ASP A 123 -6.59 -6.49 -1.32
N ASP A 124 -6.04 -7.64 -1.70
CA ASP A 124 -4.70 -7.72 -2.29
C ASP A 124 -4.63 -6.89 -3.59
N ILE A 125 -3.52 -6.20 -3.76
CA ILE A 125 -3.20 -5.49 -5.00
C ILE A 125 -2.03 -6.21 -5.63
N VAL A 126 -2.24 -6.81 -6.80
CA VAL A 126 -1.25 -7.69 -7.45
C VAL A 126 -0.92 -7.17 -8.84
N VAL A 127 0.38 -7.17 -9.14
CA VAL A 127 0.91 -6.96 -10.49
C VAL A 127 1.80 -8.16 -10.83
N SER A 128 1.64 -8.71 -12.02
CA SER A 128 2.46 -9.81 -12.51
C SER A 128 2.89 -9.55 -13.95
N GLY A 129 4.00 -10.15 -14.34
CA GLY A 129 4.50 -10.10 -15.69
C GLY A 129 4.93 -11.47 -16.19
N PRO A 130 4.97 -11.60 -17.55
CA PRO A 130 5.41 -12.81 -18.22
C PRO A 130 6.84 -13.10 -17.95
#